data_ce4df672d29791f5812bcc3f705711b2
#
_entry.id   ce4df672d29791f5812bcc3f705711b2
#
_cell.length_a   1.000
_cell.length_b   1.000
_cell.length_c   1.000
_cell.angle_alpha   90.00
_cell.angle_beta   90.00
_cell.angle_gamma   90.00
#
_symmetry.space_group_name_H-M   'P 1'
#
loop_
_entity.id
_entity.type
_entity.pdbx_description
1 polymer ?
#
loop_
_entity_poly.entity_id
_entity_poly.type
_entity_poly.pdbx_seq_one_letter_code
_entity_poly.pdbx_strand_id
1 'polypeptide(L)'
;DASIGVSIVENNLEKAIISKKIGIATNNVAEYLALIEGLKYCVDNKVQNVIFYLDSNLVVEQIMGNYKVKSENLKEHYEEAVNLISHIENFSIHHIYRENNKRADQLANQALDS
;
A
#
# COMPACT_ATOMS: atom_id res chain seq x y z
N ASP A 1 17.30 6.55 -3.41
CA ASP A 1 16.09 6.98 -2.68
C ASP A 1 14.89 6.14 -3.13
N ALA A 2 13.98 5.91 -2.22
CA ALA A 2 12.73 5.23 -2.51
C ALA A 2 11.56 6.22 -2.43
N SER A 3 10.51 5.93 -3.19
CA SER A 3 9.27 6.69 -3.13
C SER A 3 8.08 5.72 -3.16
N ILE A 4 6.93 6.20 -2.75
CA ILE A 4 5.73 5.40 -2.72
C ILE A 4 4.61 6.10 -3.49
N GLY A 5 3.74 5.30 -4.11
CA GLY A 5 2.54 5.79 -4.76
C GLY A 5 1.40 4.81 -4.51
N VAL A 6 0.28 5.32 -4.06
CA VAL A 6 -0.87 4.50 -3.68
C VAL A 6 -2.14 5.08 -4.30
N SER A 7 -2.96 4.19 -4.84
CA SER A 7 -4.31 4.55 -5.29
C SER A 7 -5.32 3.87 -4.39
N ILE A 8 -6.23 4.64 -3.84
CA ILE A 8 -7.27 4.16 -2.92
C ILE A 8 -8.62 4.34 -3.60
N VAL A 9 -9.34 3.24 -3.75
CA VAL A 9 -10.64 3.23 -4.43
C VAL A 9 -11.73 2.87 -3.43
N GLU A 10 -12.73 3.74 -3.32
CA GLU A 10 -13.90 3.50 -2.50
C GLU A 10 -15.14 3.61 -3.38
N ASN A 11 -15.99 2.58 -3.37
CA ASN A 11 -17.24 2.55 -4.14
C ASN A 11 -17.01 2.81 -5.64
N ASN A 12 -15.93 2.22 -6.19
CA ASN A 12 -15.51 2.34 -7.60
C ASN A 12 -15.03 3.73 -7.99
N LEU A 13 -14.78 4.62 -7.01
CA LEU A 13 -14.23 5.95 -7.25
C LEU A 13 -12.88 6.09 -6.55
N GLU A 14 -11.92 6.66 -7.24
CA GLU A 14 -10.64 6.98 -6.62
C GLU A 14 -10.85 8.12 -5.63
N LYS A 15 -10.59 7.87 -4.34
CA LYS A 15 -10.84 8.85 -3.28
C LYS A 15 -9.59 9.58 -2.83
N ALA A 16 -8.44 8.93 -2.93
CA ALA A 16 -7.19 9.53 -2.48
C ALA A 16 -6.03 8.98 -3.29
N ILE A 17 -5.03 9.81 -3.46
CA ILE A 17 -3.78 9.45 -4.13
C ILE A 17 -2.65 9.92 -3.22
N ILE A 18 -1.74 9.02 -2.90
CA ILE A 18 -0.60 9.32 -2.05
C ILE A 18 0.68 9.15 -2.85
N SER A 19 1.52 10.16 -2.83
CA SER A 19 2.83 10.14 -3.46
C SER A 19 3.82 10.77 -2.50
N LYS A 20 4.90 10.06 -2.16
CA LYS A 20 5.81 10.51 -1.10
C LYS A 20 7.21 9.92 -1.29
N LYS A 21 8.23 10.72 -1.04
CA LYS A 21 9.60 10.25 -0.90
C LYS A 21 9.80 9.75 0.52
N ILE A 22 10.41 8.58 0.66
CA ILE A 22 10.61 7.96 1.97
C ILE A 22 12.09 7.71 2.28
N GLY A 23 13.00 8.24 1.47
CA GLY A 23 14.42 8.05 1.67
C GLY A 23 14.90 6.71 1.13
N ILE A 24 15.93 6.12 1.75
CA ILE A 24 16.51 4.86 1.31
C ILE A 24 15.77 3.70 1.95
N ALA A 25 15.21 2.80 1.12
CA ALA A 25 14.51 1.61 1.58
C ALA A 25 14.56 0.53 0.52
N THR A 26 14.41 -0.73 0.94
CA THR A 26 14.23 -1.83 0.00
C THR A 26 12.85 -1.72 -0.65
N ASN A 27 12.68 -2.38 -1.80
CA ASN A 27 11.39 -2.37 -2.50
C ASN A 27 10.24 -2.86 -1.62
N ASN A 28 10.46 -3.94 -0.87
CA ASN A 28 9.41 -4.51 -0.02
C ASN A 28 9.07 -3.59 1.14
N VAL A 29 10.07 -2.96 1.76
CA VAL A 29 9.82 -1.98 2.81
C VAL A 29 9.05 -0.78 2.25
N ALA A 30 9.45 -0.28 1.08
CA ALA A 30 8.76 0.83 0.44
C ALA A 30 7.28 0.50 0.17
N GLU A 31 7.02 -0.72 -0.32
CA GLU A 31 5.64 -1.16 -0.59
C GLU A 31 4.81 -1.24 0.69
N TYR A 32 5.39 -1.74 1.79
CA TYR A 32 4.69 -1.75 3.07
C TYR A 32 4.42 -0.35 3.58
N LEU A 33 5.38 0.58 3.43
CA LEU A 33 5.17 1.96 3.85
C LEU A 33 4.07 2.63 3.04
N ALA A 34 4.01 2.34 1.74
CA ALA A 34 2.92 2.83 0.90
C ALA A 34 1.55 2.31 1.37
N LEU A 35 1.49 1.01 1.66
CA LEU A 35 0.27 0.38 2.17
C LEU A 35 -0.15 1.03 3.49
N ILE A 36 0.79 1.19 4.42
CA ILE A 36 0.52 1.76 5.74
C ILE A 36 0.00 3.21 5.61
N GLU A 37 0.62 4.02 4.76
CA GLU A 37 0.16 5.40 4.54
C GLU A 37 -1.28 5.42 4.03
N GLY A 38 -1.60 4.55 3.07
CA GLY A 38 -2.95 4.44 2.55
C GLY A 38 -3.94 3.97 3.60
N LEU A 39 -3.55 3.00 4.41
CA LEU A 39 -4.40 2.48 5.48
C LEU A 39 -4.65 3.54 6.56
N LYS A 40 -3.64 4.32 6.93
CA LYS A 40 -3.81 5.42 7.89
C LYS A 40 -4.80 6.44 7.36
N TYR A 41 -4.70 6.78 6.09
CA TYR A 41 -5.66 7.69 5.46
C TYR A 41 -7.09 7.14 5.59
N CYS A 42 -7.28 5.86 5.31
CA CYS A 42 -8.59 5.23 5.38
C CYS A 42 -9.14 5.24 6.82
N VAL A 43 -8.32 4.91 7.80
CA VAL A 43 -8.74 4.91 9.20
C VAL A 43 -9.09 6.33 9.66
N ASP A 44 -8.25 7.31 9.33
CA ASP A 44 -8.44 8.70 9.74
C ASP A 44 -9.70 9.30 9.12
N ASN A 45 -10.05 8.88 7.92
CA ASN A 45 -11.20 9.40 7.18
C ASN A 45 -12.43 8.48 7.27
N LYS A 46 -12.36 7.44 8.11
CA LYS A 46 -13.47 6.49 8.36
C LYS A 46 -13.97 5.82 7.08
N VAL A 47 -13.05 5.50 6.19
CA VAL A 47 -13.36 4.77 4.96
C VAL A 47 -13.60 3.32 5.33
N GLN A 48 -14.78 2.77 5.01
CA GLN A 48 -15.16 1.42 5.40
C GLN A 48 -15.18 0.40 4.27
N ASN A 49 -15.16 0.86 3.02
CA ASN A 49 -15.19 -0.01 1.86
C ASN A 49 -14.08 0.43 0.91
N VAL A 50 -12.99 -0.33 0.87
CA VAL A 50 -11.81 0.08 0.12
C VAL A 50 -11.13 -1.09 -0.56
N ILE A 51 -10.61 -0.85 -1.76
CA ILE A 51 -9.81 -1.80 -2.51
C ILE A 51 -8.44 -1.18 -2.74
N PHE A 52 -7.40 -1.92 -2.37
CA PHE A 52 -6.01 -1.51 -2.59
C PHE A 52 -5.42 -2.30 -3.75
N TYR A 53 -4.67 -1.63 -4.60
CA TYR A 53 -3.96 -2.24 -5.73
C TYR A 53 -2.47 -1.96 -5.58
N LEU A 54 -1.67 -3.02 -5.52
CA LEU A 54 -0.22 -2.92 -5.40
C LEU A 54 0.46 -3.76 -6.48
N ASP A 55 1.65 -3.35 -6.90
CA ASP A 55 2.42 -4.13 -7.86
C ASP A 55 3.41 -5.09 -7.18
N SER A 56 3.48 -5.10 -5.85
CA SER A 56 4.28 -6.06 -5.11
C SER A 56 3.47 -7.30 -4.78
N ASN A 57 3.70 -8.38 -5.50
CA ASN A 57 3.03 -9.64 -5.23
C ASN A 57 3.36 -10.17 -3.82
N LEU A 58 4.61 -10.00 -3.38
CA LEU A 58 5.01 -10.47 -2.06
C LEU A 58 4.16 -9.84 -0.96
N VAL A 59 4.02 -8.51 -0.98
CA VAL A 59 3.24 -7.80 0.04
C VAL A 59 1.77 -8.23 -0.01
N VAL A 60 1.19 -8.31 -1.20
CA VAL A 60 -0.20 -8.74 -1.36
C VAL A 60 -0.42 -10.13 -0.77
N GLU A 61 0.45 -11.09 -1.11
CA GLU A 61 0.33 -12.46 -0.63
C GLU A 61 0.54 -12.57 0.87
N GLN A 62 1.44 -11.77 1.43
CA GLN A 62 1.65 -11.75 2.88
C GLN A 62 0.42 -11.19 3.61
N ILE A 63 -0.16 -10.10 3.12
CA ILE A 63 -1.36 -9.49 3.72
C ILE A 63 -2.55 -10.45 3.60
N MET A 64 -2.67 -11.18 2.49
CA MET A 64 -3.74 -12.16 2.30
C MET A 64 -3.54 -13.43 3.15
N GLY A 65 -2.37 -13.59 3.75
CA GLY A 65 -2.08 -14.75 4.58
C GLY A 65 -1.55 -15.96 3.82
N ASN A 66 -1.27 -15.84 2.53
CA ASN A 66 -0.76 -16.93 1.71
C ASN A 66 0.74 -17.16 1.86
N TYR A 67 1.48 -16.12 2.21
CA TYR A 67 2.93 -16.20 2.43
C TYR A 67 3.25 -15.75 3.85
N LYS A 68 4.19 -16.44 4.49
CA LYS A 68 4.68 -16.04 5.82
C LYS A 68 5.65 -14.87 5.72
N VAL A 69 5.62 -14.01 6.71
CA VAL A 69 6.57 -12.90 6.83
C VAL A 69 7.76 -13.41 7.66
N LYS A 70 8.87 -13.70 6.99
CA LYS A 70 10.08 -14.24 7.64
C LYS A 70 11.10 -13.16 7.98
N SER A 71 11.10 -12.05 7.27
CA SER A 71 12.05 -10.96 7.49
C SER A 71 11.64 -10.12 8.69
N GLU A 72 12.56 -9.92 9.63
CA GLU A 72 12.30 -9.06 10.79
C GLU A 72 12.00 -7.62 10.37
N ASN A 73 12.65 -7.14 9.31
CA ASN A 73 12.40 -5.78 8.81
C ASN A 73 10.98 -5.60 8.30
N LEU A 74 10.39 -6.65 7.75
CA LEU A 74 9.03 -6.58 7.21
C LEU A 74 7.98 -6.88 8.27
N LYS A 75 8.36 -7.62 9.32
CA LYS A 75 7.42 -8.11 10.32
C LYS A 75 6.69 -6.99 11.06
N GLU A 76 7.42 -5.96 11.46
CA GLU A 76 6.84 -4.80 12.14
C GLU A 76 5.84 -4.08 11.22
N HIS A 77 6.21 -3.89 9.96
CA HIS A 77 5.34 -3.25 8.98
C HIS A 77 4.11 -4.09 8.69
N TYR A 78 4.28 -5.41 8.58
CA TYR A 78 3.16 -6.32 8.41
C TYR A 78 2.18 -6.22 9.58
N GLU A 79 2.69 -6.25 10.80
CA GLU A 79 1.85 -6.17 11.99
C GLU A 79 1.10 -4.83 12.07
N GLU A 80 1.77 -3.74 11.74
CA GLU A 80 1.13 -2.42 11.71
C GLU A 80 0.02 -2.38 10.65
N ALA A 81 0.28 -2.92 9.47
CA ALA A 81 -0.71 -2.96 8.39
C ALA A 81 -1.93 -3.78 8.80
N VAL A 82 -1.71 -4.97 9.37
CA VAL A 82 -2.81 -5.84 9.80
C VAL A 82 -3.64 -5.16 10.90
N ASN A 83 -2.99 -4.48 11.83
CA ASN A 83 -3.69 -3.74 12.87
C ASN A 83 -4.59 -2.65 12.28
N LEU A 84 -4.08 -1.88 11.31
CA LEU A 84 -4.86 -0.83 10.65
C LEU A 84 -6.05 -1.43 9.88
N ILE A 85 -5.82 -2.55 9.18
CA ILE A 85 -6.86 -3.24 8.43
C ILE A 85 -8.02 -3.66 9.34
N SER A 86 -7.71 -4.02 10.59
CA SER A 86 -8.74 -4.45 11.54
C SER A 86 -9.75 -3.33 11.86
N HIS A 87 -9.43 -2.08 11.56
CA HIS A 87 -10.31 -0.94 11.76
C HIS A 87 -11.13 -0.59 10.52
N ILE A 88 -10.99 -1.36 9.44
CA ILE A 88 -11.72 -1.15 8.18
C ILE A 88 -12.69 -2.31 7.98
N GLU A 89 -13.97 -1.99 7.76
CA GLU A 89 -15.00 -3.02 7.68
C GLU A 89 -14.83 -3.93 6.46
N ASN A 90 -14.68 -3.36 5.28
CA ASN A 90 -14.57 -4.10 4.02
C ASN A 90 -13.29 -3.70 3.30
N PHE A 91 -12.23 -4.45 3.55
CA PHE A 91 -10.92 -4.24 2.95
C PHE A 91 -10.61 -5.37 1.98
N SER A 92 -10.08 -5.02 0.81
CA SER A 92 -9.50 -6.01 -0.09
C SER A 92 -8.21 -5.47 -0.68
N ILE A 93 -7.32 -6.37 -1.05
CA ILE A 93 -6.03 -6.03 -1.64
C ILE A 93 -5.78 -6.96 -2.81
N HIS A 94 -5.30 -6.40 -3.91
CA HIS A 94 -5.06 -7.15 -5.14
C HIS A 94 -3.70 -6.79 -5.71
N HIS A 95 -3.02 -7.81 -6.24
CA HIS A 95 -1.82 -7.60 -7.02
C HIS A 95 -2.23 -7.27 -8.45
N ILE A 96 -1.62 -6.22 -9.00
CA ILE A 96 -1.76 -5.94 -10.43
C ILE A 96 -0.35 -5.83 -11.02
N TYR A 97 -0.22 -6.25 -12.27
CA TYR A 97 1.05 -6.13 -12.96
C TYR A 97 1.38 -4.67 -13.19
N ARG A 98 2.68 -4.35 -13.22
CA ARG A 98 3.15 -2.97 -13.36
C ARG A 98 2.50 -2.25 -14.53
N GLU A 99 2.27 -2.95 -15.62
CA GLU A 99 1.63 -2.39 -16.82
C GLU A 99 0.22 -1.87 -16.54
N ASN A 100 -0.45 -2.46 -15.56
CA ASN A 100 -1.82 -2.10 -15.19
C ASN A 100 -1.86 -1.16 -13.99
N ASN A 101 -0.74 -0.95 -13.30
CA ASN A 101 -0.64 -0.06 -12.15
C ASN A 101 0.07 1.25 -12.50
N LYS A 102 -0.26 1.81 -13.65
CA LYS A 102 0.39 3.02 -14.14
C LYS A 102 0.19 4.22 -13.22
N ARG A 103 -0.95 4.27 -12.55
CA ARG A 103 -1.27 5.42 -11.69
C ARG A 103 -0.33 5.47 -10.47
N ALA A 104 -0.11 4.34 -9.82
CA ALA A 104 0.81 4.28 -8.68
C ALA A 104 2.25 4.58 -9.11
N ASP A 105 2.68 4.03 -10.27
CA ASP A 105 4.00 4.32 -10.83
C ASP A 105 4.18 5.81 -11.12
N GLN A 106 3.19 6.45 -11.71
CA GLN A 106 3.23 7.88 -12.00
C GLN A 106 3.39 8.71 -10.73
N LEU A 107 2.66 8.35 -9.69
CA LEU A 107 2.74 9.06 -8.41
C LEU A 107 4.10 8.89 -7.75
N ALA A 108 4.66 7.68 -7.80
CA ALA A 108 6.00 7.43 -7.28
C ALA A 108 7.04 8.25 -8.03
N ASN A 109 6.94 8.30 -9.35
CA ASN A 109 7.86 9.09 -10.18
C ASN A 109 7.74 10.59 -9.91
N GLN A 110 6.53 11.09 -9.70
CA GLN A 110 6.31 12.48 -9.34
C GLN A 110 6.98 12.82 -8.00
N ALA A 111 6.91 11.92 -7.04
CA ALA A 111 7.55 12.12 -5.75
C ALA A 111 9.07 12.17 -5.87
N LEU A 112 9.67 11.36 -6.75
CA LEU A 112 11.11 11.37 -7.01
C LEU A 112 11.56 12.62 -7.77
N ASP A 113 10.71 13.13 -8.64
CA ASP A 113 11.02 14.29 -9.47
C ASP A 113 10.80 15.64 -8.77
N SER A 114 10.11 15.64 -7.66
CA SER A 114 9.77 16.88 -6.95
C SER A 114 10.79 17.31 -5.87
#